data_06a032d7e51346a33b804d322dccd55d
#
_entry.id   06a032d7e51346a33b804d322dccd55d
#
_cell.length_a   1.000
_cell.length_b   1.000
_cell.length_c   1.000
_cell.angle_alpha   90.00
_cell.angle_beta   90.00
_cell.angle_gamma   90.00
#
_symmetry.space_group_name_H-M   'P 1'
#
loop_
_entity.id
_entity.type
_entity.pdbx_description
1 polymer ?
#
loop_
_entity_poly.entity_id
_entity_poly.type
_entity_poly.pdbx_seq_one_letter_code
_entity_poly.pdbx_strand_id
1 'polypeptide(L)'
;AASTAIYGARANGGVILIETKKGKEGKVDVNYKFKMGMNFARKGYEYLNAGDYLYHTRLGFKNANQAVAGYSDGWNPDTQNGCGTTKNNYDVRYLEGNEDLVNQGWQTMTDPYSGKQLVYKDYHGAMDDEIFNSPALMQDHYISINGGNDKGTFAASLGYYDEDGQVVGTGYQRFNGSLNGSYKLFPFLTINAGTTYSWSTQPTLSWTGTYEFFYRTRGMRPTWNPWNEDGSPNSA
;
A
#
# COMPACT_ATOMS: atom_id res chain seq x y z
N ALA A 1 24.16 -10.13 35.14
CA ALA A 1 23.83 -10.58 36.53
C ALA A 1 23.29 -9.45 37.44
N ALA A 2 23.73 -8.19 37.30
CA ALA A 2 23.24 -7.08 38.12
C ALA A 2 21.82 -6.61 37.79
N SER A 3 21.39 -6.68 36.55
CA SER A 3 20.05 -6.28 36.09
C SER A 3 18.97 -7.26 36.55
N THR A 4 19.28 -8.54 36.67
CA THR A 4 18.33 -9.56 37.14
C THR A 4 17.99 -9.43 38.63
N ALA A 5 18.87 -8.83 39.42
CA ALA A 5 18.62 -8.59 40.83
C ALA A 5 17.50 -7.58 41.11
N ILE A 6 17.32 -6.58 40.21
CA ILE A 6 16.32 -5.53 40.37
C ILE A 6 15.00 -5.89 39.62
N TYR A 7 15.09 -6.57 38.49
CA TYR A 7 13.95 -6.82 37.61
C TYR A 7 13.47 -8.28 37.62
N GLY A 8 14.11 -9.15 38.41
CA GLY A 8 13.73 -10.54 38.59
C GLY A 8 13.97 -11.43 37.36
N ALA A 9 13.38 -12.63 37.35
CA ALA A 9 13.57 -13.64 36.31
C ALA A 9 13.13 -13.19 34.90
N ARG A 10 12.25 -12.19 34.80
CA ARG A 10 11.82 -11.62 33.52
C ARG A 10 12.94 -10.86 32.79
N ALA A 11 14.01 -10.50 33.47
CA ALA A 11 15.16 -9.80 32.91
C ALA A 11 16.22 -10.74 32.30
N ASN A 12 15.92 -12.03 32.16
CA ASN A 12 16.87 -13.04 31.65
C ASN A 12 17.26 -12.78 30.18
N GLY A 13 16.39 -12.11 29.39
CA GLY A 13 16.67 -11.66 28.04
C GLY A 13 17.26 -10.25 27.94
N GLY A 14 17.55 -9.59 29.04
CA GLY A 14 17.99 -8.19 29.11
C GLY A 14 16.87 -7.23 29.53
N VAL A 15 17.26 -6.00 29.86
CA VAL A 15 16.35 -4.93 30.26
C VAL A 15 16.63 -3.70 29.39
N ILE A 16 15.61 -3.14 28.79
CA ILE A 16 15.66 -1.83 28.10
C ILE A 16 15.04 -0.81 29.04
N LEU A 17 15.85 0.06 29.60
CA LEU A 17 15.40 1.17 30.45
C LEU A 17 15.20 2.42 29.56
N ILE A 18 13.98 2.92 29.49
CA ILE A 18 13.65 4.13 28.75
C ILE A 18 13.44 5.27 29.74
N GLU A 19 14.36 6.22 29.76
CA GLU A 19 14.20 7.45 30.52
C GLU A 19 13.76 8.58 29.56
N THR A 20 12.62 9.18 29.88
CA THR A 20 12.14 10.34 29.13
C THR A 20 12.92 11.59 29.54
N LYS A 21 13.05 12.56 28.63
CA LYS A 21 13.69 13.83 28.92
C LYS A 21 12.96 14.54 30.05
N LYS A 22 13.74 14.96 31.04
CA LYS A 22 13.27 15.80 32.16
C LYS A 22 13.51 17.27 31.83
N GLY A 23 12.72 18.14 32.43
CA GLY A 23 12.95 19.58 32.37
C GLY A 23 14.32 19.92 32.99
N LYS A 24 14.94 20.93 32.46
CA LYS A 24 16.20 21.50 32.95
C LYS A 24 15.98 22.92 33.44
N GLU A 25 16.71 23.30 34.50
CA GLU A 25 16.79 24.68 34.91
C GLU A 25 17.41 25.53 33.81
N GLY A 26 16.85 26.72 33.54
CA GLY A 26 17.34 27.65 32.56
C GLY A 26 16.22 28.26 31.71
N LYS A 27 16.63 28.86 30.60
CA LYS A 27 15.69 29.44 29.64
C LYS A 27 14.83 28.33 29.01
N VAL A 28 13.60 28.73 28.69
CA VAL A 28 12.70 27.84 27.94
C VAL A 28 13.31 27.58 26.56
N ASP A 29 13.47 26.34 26.25
CA ASP A 29 13.96 25.85 24.96
C ASP A 29 12.83 25.19 24.20
N VAL A 30 12.61 25.64 22.97
CA VAL A 30 11.60 25.09 22.06
C VAL A 30 12.29 24.49 20.85
N ASN A 31 11.99 23.25 20.57
CA ASN A 31 12.55 22.54 19.42
C ASN A 31 11.42 21.98 18.57
N TYR A 32 11.47 22.26 17.26
CA TYR A 32 10.59 21.66 16.27
C TYR A 32 11.40 20.88 15.27
N LYS A 33 10.95 19.66 14.97
CA LYS A 33 11.52 18.80 13.95
C LYS A 33 10.44 18.40 12.97
N PHE A 34 10.76 18.52 11.71
CA PHE A 34 9.94 18.06 10.61
C PHE A 34 10.73 17.11 9.74
N LYS A 35 10.10 15.99 9.38
CA LYS A 35 10.63 15.07 8.38
C LYS A 35 9.53 14.79 7.37
N MET A 36 9.91 14.70 6.13
CA MET A 36 9.06 14.32 5.02
C MET A 36 9.76 13.22 4.22
N GLY A 37 9.02 12.23 3.80
CA GLY A 37 9.51 11.12 2.98
C GLY A 37 8.54 10.81 1.85
N MET A 38 9.07 10.20 0.81
CA MET A 38 8.32 9.68 -0.32
C MET A 38 8.78 8.27 -0.60
N ASN A 39 7.84 7.32 -0.60
CA ASN A 39 8.09 5.94 -0.93
C ASN A 39 7.50 5.63 -2.31
N PHE A 40 8.31 5.11 -3.20
CA PHE A 40 7.87 4.72 -4.53
C PHE A 40 7.65 3.20 -4.56
N ALA A 41 6.48 2.78 -5.03
CA ALA A 41 6.22 1.36 -5.23
C ALA A 41 7.18 0.80 -6.28
N ARG A 42 7.87 -0.30 -5.93
CA ARG A 42 8.72 -1.00 -6.89
C ARG A 42 7.86 -1.99 -7.68
N LYS A 43 7.81 -1.82 -8.98
CA LYS A 43 7.35 -2.86 -9.90
C LYS A 43 8.41 -3.97 -9.88
N GLY A 44 8.05 -5.16 -9.39
CA GLY A 44 9.02 -6.26 -9.21
C GLY A 44 9.59 -6.77 -10.52
N TYR A 45 8.73 -7.09 -11.48
CA TYR A 45 9.03 -7.51 -12.85
C TYR A 45 7.91 -7.02 -13.77
N GLU A 46 8.23 -6.85 -15.02
CA GLU A 46 7.24 -6.51 -16.04
C GLU A 46 6.35 -7.73 -16.33
N TYR A 47 5.06 -7.49 -16.39
CA TYR A 47 4.09 -8.47 -16.84
C TYR A 47 4.04 -8.48 -18.37
N LEU A 48 3.58 -9.59 -18.93
CA LEU A 48 3.30 -9.64 -20.35
C LEU A 48 2.23 -8.62 -20.71
N ASN A 49 2.44 -7.88 -21.79
CA ASN A 49 1.39 -7.10 -22.42
C ASN A 49 0.31 -8.03 -23.01
N ALA A 50 -0.83 -7.46 -23.41
CA ALA A 50 -1.95 -8.27 -23.90
C ALA A 50 -1.60 -9.09 -25.15
N GLY A 51 -0.78 -8.57 -26.06
CA GLY A 51 -0.36 -9.27 -27.25
C GLY A 51 0.49 -10.49 -26.95
N ASP A 52 1.53 -10.33 -26.14
CA ASP A 52 2.42 -11.43 -25.75
C ASP A 52 1.66 -12.45 -24.89
N TYR A 53 0.80 -12.00 -23.97
CA TYR A 53 -0.03 -12.88 -23.16
C TYR A 53 -0.94 -13.75 -24.04
N LEU A 54 -1.67 -13.17 -24.97
CA LEU A 54 -2.54 -13.87 -25.91
C LEU A 54 -1.73 -14.85 -26.76
N TYR A 55 -0.60 -14.40 -27.31
CA TYR A 55 0.25 -15.24 -28.16
C TYR A 55 0.70 -16.50 -27.41
N HIS A 56 1.32 -16.33 -26.26
CA HIS A 56 1.88 -17.47 -25.50
C HIS A 56 0.80 -18.39 -24.95
N THR A 57 -0.31 -17.85 -24.45
CA THR A 57 -1.41 -18.65 -23.92
C THR A 57 -2.06 -19.48 -25.02
N ARG A 58 -2.38 -18.88 -26.15
CA ARG A 58 -3.03 -19.56 -27.27
C ARG A 58 -2.11 -20.55 -27.97
N LEU A 59 -0.82 -20.23 -28.07
CA LEU A 59 0.20 -21.20 -28.54
C LEU A 59 0.31 -22.40 -27.59
N GLY A 60 0.23 -22.17 -26.29
CA GLY A 60 0.22 -23.22 -25.26
C GLY A 60 -0.94 -24.20 -25.47
N PHE A 61 -2.16 -23.71 -25.71
CA PHE A 61 -3.33 -24.54 -26.00
C PHE A 61 -3.16 -25.37 -27.29
N LYS A 62 -2.63 -24.74 -28.33
CA LYS A 62 -2.32 -25.46 -29.57
C LYS A 62 -1.34 -26.60 -29.35
N ASN A 63 -0.25 -26.35 -28.64
CA ASN A 63 0.77 -27.34 -28.37
C ASN A 63 0.28 -28.47 -27.44
N ALA A 64 -0.61 -28.14 -26.51
CA ALA A 64 -1.25 -29.12 -25.65
C ALA A 64 -2.39 -29.91 -26.34
N ASN A 65 -2.71 -29.57 -27.57
CA ASN A 65 -3.86 -30.11 -28.32
C ASN A 65 -5.17 -30.01 -27.53
N GLN A 66 -5.35 -28.86 -26.87
CA GLN A 66 -6.53 -28.57 -26.06
C GLN A 66 -7.32 -27.42 -26.69
N ALA A 67 -8.64 -27.47 -26.51
CA ALA A 67 -9.50 -26.34 -26.88
C ALA A 67 -9.19 -25.13 -26.01
N VAL A 68 -9.18 -23.94 -26.60
CA VAL A 68 -9.08 -22.68 -25.85
C VAL A 68 -10.33 -22.54 -25.00
N ALA A 69 -10.18 -22.66 -23.69
CA ALA A 69 -11.28 -22.45 -22.77
C ALA A 69 -11.36 -20.96 -22.39
N GLY A 70 -12.57 -20.42 -22.29
CA GLY A 70 -12.80 -19.03 -21.93
C GLY A 70 -12.20 -18.58 -20.60
N TYR A 71 -11.75 -19.54 -19.78
CA TYR A 71 -11.06 -19.27 -18.51
C TYR A 71 -9.60 -18.86 -18.65
N SER A 72 -8.96 -19.15 -19.79
CA SER A 72 -7.50 -19.07 -19.91
C SER A 72 -7.02 -17.73 -20.39
N ASP A 73 -7.72 -17.17 -21.39
CA ASP A 73 -7.48 -15.81 -21.88
C ASP A 73 -8.70 -14.90 -21.73
N GLY A 74 -9.75 -15.45 -21.07
CA GLY A 74 -10.98 -14.73 -20.83
C GLY A 74 -11.89 -14.64 -22.05
N TRP A 75 -11.57 -15.36 -23.12
CA TRP A 75 -12.35 -15.32 -24.34
C TRP A 75 -12.44 -16.69 -25.01
N ASN A 76 -13.64 -17.09 -25.36
CA ASN A 76 -13.87 -18.29 -26.17
C ASN A 76 -14.17 -17.86 -27.61
N PRO A 77 -13.29 -18.20 -28.57
CA PRO A 77 -13.42 -17.78 -29.95
C PRO A 77 -14.67 -18.32 -30.65
N ASP A 78 -15.14 -19.50 -30.26
CA ASP A 78 -16.29 -20.13 -30.93
C ASP A 78 -17.63 -19.53 -30.52
N THR A 79 -17.74 -19.12 -29.28
CA THR A 79 -18.95 -18.52 -28.71
C THR A 79 -18.85 -17.01 -28.56
N GLN A 80 -17.66 -16.44 -28.78
CA GLN A 80 -17.32 -15.06 -28.47
C GLN A 80 -17.71 -14.66 -27.03
N ASN A 81 -17.74 -15.65 -26.16
CA ASN A 81 -18.12 -15.46 -24.78
C ASN A 81 -16.93 -14.82 -24.04
N GLY A 82 -17.18 -13.79 -23.32
CA GLY A 82 -16.11 -13.01 -22.68
C GLY A 82 -15.66 -11.79 -23.48
N CYS A 83 -16.30 -11.50 -24.62
CA CYS A 83 -15.96 -10.38 -25.45
C CYS A 83 -16.84 -9.16 -25.13
N GLY A 84 -16.26 -8.17 -24.45
CA GLY A 84 -16.69 -6.78 -24.50
C GLY A 84 -18.17 -6.48 -24.37
N THR A 85 -18.85 -7.09 -23.43
CA THR A 85 -20.10 -6.58 -22.88
C THR A 85 -19.86 -6.24 -21.41
N THR A 86 -20.74 -5.46 -20.81
CA THR A 86 -20.69 -5.16 -19.36
C THR A 86 -20.61 -6.39 -18.44
N LYS A 87 -20.88 -7.58 -18.96
CA LYS A 87 -20.76 -8.86 -18.26
C LYS A 87 -19.48 -9.61 -18.58
N ASN A 88 -18.79 -9.23 -19.66
CA ASN A 88 -17.65 -9.93 -20.21
C ASN A 88 -16.54 -8.91 -20.51
N ASN A 89 -15.65 -8.77 -19.60
CA ASN A 89 -14.72 -7.68 -19.50
C ASN A 89 -13.41 -7.88 -20.26
N TYR A 90 -13.39 -8.84 -21.18
CA TYR A 90 -12.20 -9.13 -21.99
C TYR A 90 -12.32 -8.48 -23.36
N ASP A 91 -11.43 -7.58 -23.66
CA ASP A 91 -11.39 -6.88 -24.93
C ASP A 91 -10.50 -7.61 -25.93
N VAL A 92 -10.96 -8.80 -26.35
CA VAL A 92 -10.36 -9.63 -27.40
C VAL A 92 -11.47 -10.14 -28.32
N ARG A 93 -11.33 -9.98 -29.63
CA ARG A 93 -12.31 -10.42 -30.63
C ARG A 93 -11.60 -10.92 -31.89
N TYR A 94 -12.32 -11.64 -32.76
CA TYR A 94 -11.87 -11.79 -34.14
C TYR A 94 -11.94 -10.43 -34.84
N LEU A 95 -10.95 -10.14 -35.68
CA LEU A 95 -10.93 -8.92 -36.47
C LEU A 95 -12.10 -8.88 -37.47
N GLU A 96 -12.45 -10.04 -38.03
CA GLU A 96 -13.57 -10.18 -38.96
C GLU A 96 -14.90 -9.71 -38.33
N GLY A 97 -15.48 -8.66 -38.86
CA GLY A 97 -16.67 -8.02 -38.34
C GLY A 97 -16.45 -7.00 -37.21
N ASN A 98 -15.20 -6.73 -36.87
CA ASN A 98 -14.79 -5.77 -35.83
C ASN A 98 -13.66 -4.84 -36.30
N GLU A 99 -13.56 -4.59 -37.60
CA GLU A 99 -12.48 -3.81 -38.20
C GLU A 99 -12.47 -2.35 -37.73
N ASP A 100 -13.62 -1.84 -37.37
CA ASP A 100 -13.82 -0.48 -36.85
C ASP A 100 -13.08 -0.26 -35.50
N LEU A 101 -12.85 -1.31 -34.72
CA LEU A 101 -12.14 -1.21 -33.45
C LEU A 101 -10.67 -0.81 -33.63
N VAL A 102 -10.07 -1.13 -34.78
CA VAL A 102 -8.70 -0.71 -35.08
C VAL A 102 -8.61 0.82 -35.15
N ASN A 103 -9.62 1.48 -35.70
CA ASN A 103 -9.69 2.94 -35.73
C ASN A 103 -9.93 3.56 -34.36
N GLN A 104 -10.39 2.75 -33.38
CA GLN A 104 -10.58 3.14 -31.99
C GLN A 104 -9.31 2.84 -31.13
N GLY A 105 -8.19 2.50 -31.75
CA GLY A 105 -6.90 2.27 -31.09
C GLY A 105 -6.67 0.86 -30.56
N TRP A 106 -7.52 -0.10 -30.97
CA TRP A 106 -7.27 -1.51 -30.65
C TRP A 106 -6.13 -2.05 -31.52
N GLN A 107 -5.36 -2.97 -30.96
CA GLN A 107 -4.22 -3.62 -31.61
C GLN A 107 -4.66 -4.90 -32.32
N THR A 108 -3.86 -5.35 -33.28
CA THR A 108 -4.13 -6.58 -34.01
C THR A 108 -2.99 -7.57 -33.90
N MET A 109 -3.31 -8.85 -33.95
CA MET A 109 -2.32 -9.94 -34.02
C MET A 109 -2.87 -11.15 -34.77
N THR A 110 -1.98 -11.99 -35.27
CA THR A 110 -2.37 -13.29 -35.79
C THR A 110 -2.45 -14.30 -34.63
N ASP A 111 -3.60 -14.93 -34.48
CA ASP A 111 -3.82 -15.96 -33.48
C ASP A 111 -2.99 -17.22 -33.81
N PRO A 112 -2.01 -17.61 -32.98
CA PRO A 112 -1.21 -18.80 -33.24
C PRO A 112 -2.04 -20.09 -33.15
N TYR A 113 -3.20 -20.07 -32.48
CA TYR A 113 -4.08 -21.21 -32.34
C TYR A 113 -4.87 -21.46 -33.62
N SER A 114 -5.64 -20.50 -34.07
CA SER A 114 -6.57 -20.62 -35.21
C SER A 114 -6.00 -20.11 -36.53
N GLY A 115 -4.94 -19.32 -36.53
CA GLY A 115 -4.41 -18.64 -37.69
C GLY A 115 -5.21 -17.42 -38.14
N LYS A 116 -6.33 -17.09 -37.47
CA LYS A 116 -7.16 -15.91 -37.76
C LYS A 116 -6.57 -14.64 -37.16
N GLN A 117 -7.01 -13.49 -37.64
CA GLN A 117 -6.65 -12.20 -37.04
C GLN A 117 -7.53 -11.92 -35.82
N LEU A 118 -6.87 -11.51 -34.73
CA LEU A 118 -7.52 -10.99 -33.53
C LEU A 118 -7.36 -9.48 -33.49
N VAL A 119 -8.33 -8.82 -32.85
CA VAL A 119 -8.27 -7.44 -32.41
C VAL A 119 -8.44 -7.41 -30.91
N TYR A 120 -7.58 -6.67 -30.19
CA TYR A 120 -7.57 -6.65 -28.74
C TYR A 120 -7.15 -5.28 -28.18
N LYS A 121 -7.49 -5.05 -26.94
CA LYS A 121 -7.04 -3.88 -26.16
C LYS A 121 -6.10 -4.32 -25.04
N ASP A 122 -5.10 -3.51 -24.79
CA ASP A 122 -4.09 -3.79 -23.76
C ASP A 122 -4.36 -2.94 -22.52
N TYR A 123 -4.62 -3.62 -21.40
CA TYR A 123 -4.79 -3.04 -20.08
C TYR A 123 -3.62 -3.37 -19.16
N HIS A 124 -2.48 -3.72 -19.74
CA HIS A 124 -1.25 -3.99 -18.99
C HIS A 124 -0.89 -2.82 -18.08
N GLY A 125 -0.78 -3.11 -16.78
CA GLY A 125 -0.41 -2.12 -15.78
C GLY A 125 -1.50 -1.09 -15.41
N ALA A 126 -2.67 -1.13 -16.05
CA ALA A 126 -3.76 -0.20 -15.75
C ALA A 126 -4.21 -0.22 -14.29
N MET A 127 -4.10 -1.37 -13.63
CA MET A 127 -4.43 -1.51 -12.22
C MET A 127 -3.32 -1.06 -11.26
N ASP A 128 -2.09 -0.95 -11.72
CA ASP A 128 -0.97 -0.59 -10.84
C ASP A 128 -1.14 0.83 -10.26
N ASP A 129 -1.61 1.76 -11.08
CA ASP A 129 -1.81 3.15 -10.67
C ASP A 129 -3.04 3.32 -9.73
N GLU A 130 -4.01 2.40 -9.83
CA GLU A 130 -5.19 2.38 -8.95
C GLU A 130 -4.92 1.69 -7.61
N ILE A 131 -3.92 0.82 -7.56
CA ILE A 131 -3.60 -0.03 -6.40
C ILE A 131 -2.50 0.58 -5.55
N PHE A 132 -1.53 1.23 -6.18
CA PHE A 132 -0.34 1.71 -5.49
C PHE A 132 -0.29 3.23 -5.39
N ASN A 133 -0.07 3.70 -4.18
CA ASN A 133 0.39 5.07 -3.95
C ASN A 133 1.86 5.17 -4.39
N SER A 134 2.12 5.91 -5.46
CA SER A 134 3.49 6.12 -5.94
C SER A 134 3.65 7.56 -6.46
N PRO A 135 4.10 8.49 -5.60
CA PRO A 135 4.69 8.27 -4.27
C PRO A 135 3.65 8.09 -3.16
N ALA A 136 3.94 7.21 -2.21
CA ALA A 136 3.30 7.21 -0.89
C ALA A 136 4.03 8.23 0.00
N LEU A 137 3.28 9.14 0.59
CA LEU A 137 3.85 10.25 1.37
C LEU A 137 3.96 9.89 2.84
N MET A 138 4.98 10.45 3.49
CA MET A 138 5.18 10.36 4.93
C MET A 138 5.57 11.71 5.49
N GLN A 139 4.97 12.08 6.63
CA GLN A 139 5.31 13.27 7.39
C GLN A 139 5.42 12.96 8.87
N ASP A 140 6.41 13.56 9.52
CA ASP A 140 6.68 13.42 10.96
C ASP A 140 6.94 14.80 11.54
N HIS A 141 6.03 15.25 12.38
CA HIS A 141 6.10 16.52 13.10
C HIS A 141 6.36 16.25 14.57
N TYR A 142 7.37 16.86 15.12
CA TYR A 142 7.69 16.76 16.53
C TYR A 142 8.03 18.13 17.09
N ILE A 143 7.31 18.55 18.12
CA ILE A 143 7.60 19.74 18.88
C ILE A 143 7.91 19.36 20.34
N SER A 144 8.91 19.99 20.92
CA SER A 144 9.21 19.83 22.32
C SER A 144 9.57 21.17 22.94
N ILE A 145 9.15 21.33 24.18
CA ILE A 145 9.44 22.50 25.00
C ILE A 145 9.94 22.00 26.36
N ASN A 146 11.02 22.59 26.85
CA ASN A 146 11.54 22.30 28.17
C ASN A 146 12.08 23.58 28.81
N GLY A 147 12.05 23.62 30.12
CA GLY A 147 12.55 24.79 30.87
C GLY A 147 12.27 24.68 32.34
N GLY A 148 12.58 25.71 33.06
CA GLY A 148 12.33 25.78 34.50
C GLY A 148 13.29 26.69 35.24
N ASN A 149 13.16 26.66 36.54
CA ASN A 149 14.00 27.39 37.48
C ASN A 149 14.39 26.50 38.69
N ASP A 150 15.00 27.12 39.71
CA ASP A 150 15.40 26.47 40.95
C ASP A 150 14.26 25.80 41.73
N LYS A 151 13.02 26.23 41.53
CA LYS A 151 11.80 25.71 42.17
C LYS A 151 11.10 24.64 41.36
N GLY A 152 11.18 24.66 40.04
CA GLY A 152 10.49 23.68 39.22
C GLY A 152 10.95 23.65 37.79
N THR A 153 10.87 22.47 37.20
CA THR A 153 11.22 22.23 35.80
C THR A 153 10.10 21.50 35.10
N PHE A 154 9.99 21.71 33.79
CA PHE A 154 9.01 21.01 32.96
C PHE A 154 9.62 20.58 31.64
N ALA A 155 9.07 19.54 31.06
CA ALA A 155 9.30 19.13 29.70
C ALA A 155 8.00 18.65 29.09
N ALA A 156 7.63 19.17 27.93
CA ALA A 156 6.47 18.71 27.18
C ALA A 156 6.88 18.41 25.75
N SER A 157 6.20 17.46 25.13
CA SER A 157 6.37 17.18 23.71
C SER A 157 5.08 16.71 23.08
N LEU A 158 4.92 17.04 21.79
CA LEU A 158 3.87 16.54 20.93
C LEU A 158 4.50 16.00 19.64
N GLY A 159 4.00 14.89 19.18
CA GLY A 159 4.40 14.27 17.91
C GLY A 159 3.17 13.89 17.11
N TYR A 160 3.23 14.15 15.83
CA TYR A 160 2.26 13.68 14.84
C TYR A 160 3.01 13.01 13.70
N TYR A 161 2.66 11.80 13.43
CA TYR A 161 3.20 10.98 12.34
C TYR A 161 2.06 10.53 11.46
N ASP A 162 2.23 10.68 10.16
CA ASP A 162 1.27 10.28 9.15
C ASP A 162 2.02 9.69 7.96
N GLU A 163 1.64 8.50 7.56
CA GLU A 163 2.26 7.76 6.46
C GLU A 163 1.21 7.06 5.63
N ASP A 164 1.18 7.38 4.35
CA ASP A 164 0.45 6.60 3.37
C ASP A 164 1.15 5.26 3.15
N GLY A 165 0.38 4.17 3.16
CA GLY A 165 0.90 2.88 2.73
C GLY A 165 1.16 2.86 1.23
N GLN A 166 2.01 1.95 0.79
CA GLN A 166 2.25 1.75 -0.65
C GLN A 166 1.02 1.23 -1.40
N VAL A 167 0.07 0.65 -0.68
CA VAL A 167 -1.22 0.20 -1.23
C VAL A 167 -2.30 1.19 -0.84
N VAL A 168 -3.11 1.60 -1.81
CA VAL A 168 -4.24 2.52 -1.59
C VAL A 168 -5.15 1.99 -0.47
N GLY A 169 -5.57 2.88 0.44
CA GLY A 169 -6.39 2.52 1.59
C GLY A 169 -5.64 1.91 2.77
N THR A 170 -4.31 1.81 2.70
CA THR A 170 -3.45 1.46 3.84
C THR A 170 -2.65 2.67 4.31
N GLY A 171 -2.22 2.63 5.56
CA GLY A 171 -1.44 3.72 6.12
C GLY A 171 -1.17 3.53 7.60
N TYR A 172 -0.53 4.53 8.19
CA TYR A 172 -0.28 4.57 9.62
C TYR A 172 -0.29 6.01 10.11
N GLN A 173 -1.12 6.28 11.10
CA GLN A 173 -1.15 7.56 11.78
C GLN A 173 -0.88 7.38 13.26
N ARG A 174 -0.11 8.28 13.85
CA ARG A 174 0.19 8.27 15.27
C ARG A 174 0.25 9.69 15.82
N PHE A 175 -0.46 9.90 16.89
CA PHE A 175 -0.34 11.08 17.72
C PHE A 175 0.22 10.66 19.09
N ASN A 176 1.24 11.36 19.57
CA ASN A 176 1.81 11.13 20.87
C ASN A 176 2.11 12.46 21.59
N GLY A 177 1.90 12.45 22.88
CA GLY A 177 2.20 13.59 23.73
C GLY A 177 2.82 13.15 25.04
N SER A 178 3.71 13.94 25.58
CA SER A 178 4.25 13.73 26.92
C SER A 178 4.36 15.05 27.68
N LEU A 179 4.13 14.96 28.96
CA LEU A 179 4.32 16.09 29.90
C LEU A 179 4.98 15.55 31.15
N ASN A 180 6.10 16.14 31.52
CA ASN A 180 6.84 15.82 32.74
C ASN A 180 7.11 17.11 33.51
N GLY A 181 6.92 17.08 34.80
CA GLY A 181 7.17 18.20 35.69
C GLY A 181 7.84 17.76 36.99
N SER A 182 8.66 18.64 37.53
CA SER A 182 9.29 18.48 38.84
C SER A 182 9.12 19.80 39.58
N TYR A 183 8.68 19.73 40.83
CA TYR A 183 8.49 20.92 41.67
C TYR A 183 8.99 20.67 43.11
N LYS A 184 9.88 21.54 43.58
CA LYS A 184 10.37 21.56 44.97
C LYS A 184 9.35 22.26 45.87
N LEU A 185 8.54 21.46 46.56
CA LEU A 185 7.53 22.01 47.47
C LEU A 185 8.19 22.54 48.76
N PHE A 186 9.18 21.81 49.26
CA PHE A 186 10.02 22.19 50.40
C PHE A 186 11.47 21.79 50.10
N PRO A 187 12.46 22.32 50.87
CA PRO A 187 13.87 21.90 50.67
C PRO A 187 14.14 20.41 50.75
N PHE A 188 13.27 19.70 51.48
CA PHE A 188 13.35 18.25 51.64
C PHE A 188 12.34 17.45 50.80
N LEU A 189 11.45 18.14 50.04
CA LEU A 189 10.37 17.48 49.29
C LEU A 189 10.31 17.97 47.88
N THR A 190 10.57 17.08 46.94
CA THR A 190 10.36 17.34 45.49
C THR A 190 9.28 16.42 44.97
N ILE A 191 8.29 16.97 44.28
CA ILE A 191 7.22 16.25 43.62
C ILE A 191 7.57 16.13 42.13
N ASN A 192 7.52 14.92 41.60
CA ASN A 192 7.69 14.63 40.19
C ASN A 192 6.39 14.05 39.67
N ALA A 193 5.88 14.59 38.58
CA ALA A 193 4.70 14.07 37.90
C ALA A 193 4.97 14.00 36.40
N GLY A 194 4.45 12.96 35.78
CA GLY A 194 4.58 12.77 34.34
C GLY A 194 3.41 12.02 33.77
N THR A 195 3.05 12.35 32.54
CA THR A 195 2.04 11.65 31.76
C THR A 195 2.51 11.50 30.32
N THR A 196 2.11 10.40 29.71
CA THR A 196 2.34 10.13 28.28
C THR A 196 1.04 9.64 27.69
N TYR A 197 0.69 10.18 26.55
CA TYR A 197 -0.45 9.77 25.74
C TYR A 197 0.05 9.31 24.38
N SER A 198 -0.50 8.22 23.88
CA SER A 198 -0.25 7.76 22.54
C SER A 198 -1.55 7.19 21.96
N TRP A 199 -1.84 7.60 20.74
CA TRP A 199 -2.93 7.07 19.95
C TRP A 199 -2.41 6.77 18.55
N SER A 200 -2.81 5.65 17.98
CA SER A 200 -2.45 5.29 16.61
C SER A 200 -3.60 4.58 15.92
N THR A 201 -3.65 4.75 14.61
CA THR A 201 -4.55 4.00 13.73
C THR A 201 -3.76 3.47 12.56
N GLN A 202 -4.12 2.30 12.10
CA GLN A 202 -3.49 1.62 10.97
C GLN A 202 -4.59 1.03 10.09
N PRO A 203 -5.08 1.80 9.11
CA PRO A 203 -5.94 1.24 8.09
C PRO A 203 -5.22 0.09 7.38
N THR A 204 -5.91 -1.04 7.26
CA THR A 204 -5.39 -2.23 6.58
C THR A 204 -6.38 -2.66 5.52
N LEU A 205 -5.90 -3.39 4.54
CA LEU A 205 -6.77 -4.02 3.54
C LEU A 205 -7.79 -4.94 4.22
N SER A 206 -8.93 -5.08 3.56
CA SER A 206 -10.05 -5.91 3.95
C SER A 206 -9.63 -7.31 4.46
N TRP A 207 -10.53 -7.99 5.15
CA TRP A 207 -10.38 -9.29 5.80
C TRP A 207 -9.76 -10.41 4.95
N THR A 208 -9.76 -10.30 3.61
CA THR A 208 -9.13 -11.25 2.69
C THR A 208 -7.59 -11.23 2.74
N GLY A 209 -7.02 -10.20 3.36
CA GLY A 209 -5.57 -10.09 3.57
C GLY A 209 -4.75 -9.67 2.35
N THR A 210 -3.54 -9.26 2.61
CA THR A 210 -2.59 -8.75 1.62
C THR A 210 -2.28 -9.75 0.52
N TYR A 211 -2.23 -11.06 0.84
CA TYR A 211 -1.92 -12.11 -0.14
C TYR A 211 -2.98 -12.18 -1.22
N GLU A 212 -4.27 -12.24 -0.86
CA GLU A 212 -5.34 -12.37 -1.84
C GLU A 212 -5.48 -11.12 -2.70
N PHE A 213 -5.28 -9.94 -2.10
CA PHE A 213 -5.23 -8.70 -2.82
C PHE A 213 -4.15 -8.72 -3.92
N PHE A 214 -2.91 -9.06 -3.57
CA PHE A 214 -1.83 -9.15 -4.55
C PHE A 214 -2.03 -10.28 -5.56
N TYR A 215 -2.53 -11.42 -5.14
CA TYR A 215 -2.82 -12.53 -6.03
C TYR A 215 -3.86 -12.13 -7.09
N ARG A 216 -4.96 -11.50 -6.68
CA ARG A 216 -6.01 -11.08 -7.60
C ARG A 216 -5.55 -9.97 -8.53
N THR A 217 -4.92 -8.95 -8.01
CA THR A 217 -4.48 -7.80 -8.80
C THR A 217 -3.34 -8.13 -9.76
N ARG A 218 -2.43 -9.02 -9.34
CA ARG A 218 -1.31 -9.48 -10.16
C ARG A 218 -1.66 -10.64 -11.09
N GLY A 219 -2.72 -11.36 -10.79
CA GLY A 219 -3.26 -12.43 -11.64
C GLY A 219 -4.25 -11.96 -12.69
N MET A 220 -4.52 -10.65 -12.76
CA MET A 220 -5.43 -10.10 -13.77
C MET A 220 -4.83 -10.23 -15.17
N ARG A 221 -5.65 -10.68 -16.08
CA ARG A 221 -5.24 -10.81 -17.47
C ARG A 221 -5.14 -9.44 -18.14
N PRO A 222 -4.12 -9.16 -18.93
CA PRO A 222 -3.92 -7.85 -19.52
C PRO A 222 -4.97 -7.47 -20.58
N THR A 223 -5.83 -8.40 -20.97
CA THR A 223 -6.99 -8.17 -21.85
C THR A 223 -8.28 -7.84 -21.09
N TRP A 224 -8.23 -7.92 -19.75
CA TRP A 224 -9.39 -7.65 -18.92
C TRP A 224 -9.57 -6.15 -18.73
N ASN A 225 -10.76 -5.66 -19.08
CA ASN A 225 -11.10 -4.27 -18.90
C ASN A 225 -11.55 -4.02 -17.46
N PRO A 226 -10.78 -3.25 -16.65
CA PRO A 226 -11.15 -2.96 -15.28
C PRO A 226 -12.31 -1.99 -15.12
N TRP A 227 -12.79 -1.42 -16.21
CA TRP A 227 -13.83 -0.41 -16.21
C TRP A 227 -15.06 -0.85 -16.98
N ASN A 228 -16.23 -0.45 -16.50
CA ASN A 228 -17.47 -0.51 -17.25
C ASN A 228 -17.55 0.63 -18.27
N GLU A 229 -18.52 0.56 -19.17
CA GLU A 229 -18.75 1.60 -20.22
C GLU A 229 -19.06 2.98 -19.62
N ASP A 230 -19.60 3.03 -18.39
CA ASP A 230 -19.90 4.26 -17.66
C ASP A 230 -18.71 4.80 -16.86
N GLY A 231 -17.54 4.14 -16.94
CA GLY A 231 -16.34 4.49 -16.20
C GLY A 231 -16.32 4.01 -14.74
N SER A 232 -17.34 3.28 -14.30
CA SER A 232 -17.32 2.67 -12.97
C SER A 232 -16.39 1.44 -12.94
N PRO A 233 -15.81 1.08 -11.78
CA PRO A 233 -15.02 -0.13 -11.65
C PRO A 233 -15.84 -1.37 -11.98
N ASN A 234 -15.22 -2.28 -12.70
CA ASN A 234 -15.82 -3.53 -13.05
C ASN A 234 -15.72 -4.52 -11.87
N SER A 235 -16.85 -4.93 -11.35
CA SER A 235 -16.98 -5.78 -10.16
C SER A 235 -17.26 -7.26 -10.50
N ALA A 236 -16.76 -7.76 -11.63
CA ALA A 236 -16.96 -9.16 -12.02
C ALA A 236 -16.28 -10.18 -11.11
#